data_e4cf19038392b881fd636c95d136f57e
#
_entry.id   e4cf19038392b881fd636c95d136f57e
#
_cell.length_a   1.000
_cell.length_b   1.000
_cell.length_c   1.000
_cell.angle_alpha   90.00
_cell.angle_beta   90.00
_cell.angle_gamma   90.00
#
_symmetry.space_group_name_H-M   'P 1'
#
loop_
_entity.id
_entity.type
_entity.pdbx_description
1 polymer ?
#
loop_
_entity_poly.entity_id
_entity_poly.type
_entity_poly.pdbx_seq_one_letter_code
_entity_poly.pdbx_strand_id
1 'polypeptide(L)'
;MTQPFQQIQQRKALLLFIKGLGTPVVLYFDNADEEYKKIQKIIASPSTGRLIEFTPKGPIKFFSVLDNQISAVAMQEEAVMK
;
A
#
# COMPACT_ATOMS: atom_id res chain seq x y z
N MET A 1 -2.04 -32.07 -24.43
CA MET A 1 -2.42 -31.99 -23.07
C MET A 1 -1.84 -30.75 -22.43
N THR A 2 -2.64 -30.13 -21.74
CA THR A 2 -2.22 -28.94 -21.08
C THR A 2 -1.58 -29.31 -19.80
N GLN A 3 -0.40 -28.90 -19.63
CA GLN A 3 0.21 -29.18 -18.41
C GLN A 3 -0.25 -28.17 -17.40
N PRO A 4 -0.54 -28.62 -16.25
CA PRO A 4 -0.83 -27.70 -15.19
C PRO A 4 0.47 -27.06 -14.80
N PHE A 5 0.47 -25.78 -14.79
CA PHE A 5 1.63 -25.13 -14.30
C PHE A 5 1.16 -24.15 -13.28
N GLN A 6 2.06 -23.77 -12.46
CA GLN A 6 1.73 -22.84 -11.43
C GLN A 6 1.50 -21.49 -12.05
N GLN A 7 0.42 -20.88 -11.67
CA GLN A 7 0.15 -19.55 -12.12
C GLN A 7 0.88 -18.58 -11.22
N ILE A 8 1.55 -17.64 -11.84
CA ILE A 8 2.23 -16.61 -11.11
C ILE A 8 1.36 -15.38 -11.22
N GLN A 9 0.85 -14.94 -10.10
CA GLN A 9 0.03 -13.76 -10.05
C GLN A 9 0.87 -12.61 -9.52
N GLN A 10 0.60 -11.43 -10.04
CA GLN A 10 1.24 -10.24 -9.53
C GLN A 10 0.37 -9.64 -8.46
N ARG A 11 0.97 -9.36 -7.35
CA ARG A 11 0.29 -8.70 -6.26
C ARG A 11 1.02 -7.39 -6.00
N LYS A 12 0.26 -6.32 -5.91
CA LYS A 12 0.84 -5.01 -5.68
C LYS A 12 0.75 -4.66 -4.22
N ALA A 13 1.88 -4.27 -3.68
CA ALA A 13 1.98 -3.86 -2.30
C ALA A 13 2.33 -2.39 -2.25
N LEU A 14 1.68 -1.65 -1.37
CA LEU A 14 2.02 -0.26 -1.12
C LEU A 14 2.85 -0.20 0.13
N LEU A 15 3.97 0.48 0.04
CA LEU A 15 4.85 0.67 1.17
C LEU A 15 4.70 2.11 1.62
N LEU A 16 4.20 2.27 2.83
CA LEU A 16 4.02 3.59 3.42
C LEU A 16 5.15 3.86 4.37
N PHE A 17 5.87 4.94 4.10
CA PHE A 17 6.96 5.34 4.95
C PHE A 17 6.44 6.38 5.93
N ILE A 18 6.40 6.00 7.19
CA ILE A 18 5.83 6.82 8.25
C ILE A 18 6.97 7.45 9.03
N LYS A 19 6.83 8.72 9.34
CA LYS A 19 7.83 9.42 10.13
C LYS A 19 8.03 8.70 11.45
N GLY A 20 9.29 8.49 11.81
CA GLY A 20 9.63 7.86 13.08
C GLY A 20 9.64 6.36 13.06
N LEU A 21 9.18 5.71 11.99
CA LEU A 21 9.25 4.26 11.89
C LEU A 21 10.46 3.86 11.08
N GLY A 22 11.14 2.82 11.52
CA GLY A 22 12.35 2.35 10.84
C GLY A 22 12.09 1.52 9.61
N THR A 23 10.87 0.98 9.47
CA THR A 23 10.51 0.16 8.33
C THR A 23 9.17 0.63 7.80
N PRO A 24 8.93 0.45 6.49
CA PRO A 24 7.64 0.85 5.92
C PRO A 24 6.52 -0.08 6.36
N VAL A 25 5.31 0.44 6.31
CA VAL A 25 4.11 -0.36 6.52
C VAL A 25 3.69 -0.90 5.16
N VAL A 26 3.47 -2.20 5.06
CA VAL A 26 3.13 -2.84 3.79
C VAL A 26 1.64 -3.11 3.77
N LEU A 27 0.96 -2.54 2.81
CA LEU A 27 -0.48 -2.69 2.65
C LEU A 27 -0.78 -3.26 1.26
N TYR A 28 -1.77 -4.12 1.20
CA TYR A 28 -2.19 -4.74 -0.06
C TYR A 28 -3.58 -4.29 -0.42
N PHE A 29 -3.75 -3.92 -1.69
CA PHE A 29 -5.04 -3.47 -2.20
C PHE A 29 -5.29 -4.07 -3.56
N ASP A 30 -6.56 -4.35 -3.87
CA ASP A 30 -6.92 -4.72 -5.24
C ASP A 30 -6.77 -3.55 -6.19
N ASN A 31 -7.05 -2.36 -5.70
CA ASN A 31 -6.95 -1.14 -6.48
C ASN A 31 -5.71 -0.34 -6.10
N ALA A 32 -4.58 -1.01 -6.05
CA ALA A 32 -3.34 -0.41 -5.55
C ALA A 32 -2.94 0.84 -6.32
N ASP A 33 -3.17 0.86 -7.65
CA ASP A 33 -2.80 2.02 -8.45
C ASP A 33 -3.57 3.26 -8.01
N GLU A 34 -4.84 3.09 -7.75
CA GLU A 34 -5.68 4.21 -7.29
C GLU A 34 -5.28 4.67 -5.90
N GLU A 35 -5.02 3.72 -5.04
CA GLU A 35 -4.60 4.05 -3.68
C GLU A 35 -3.25 4.75 -3.68
N TYR A 36 -2.35 4.32 -4.55
CA TYR A 36 -1.06 4.95 -4.67
C TYR A 36 -1.20 6.42 -5.05
N LYS A 37 -2.02 6.70 -6.05
CA LYS A 37 -2.24 8.08 -6.49
C LYS A 37 -2.90 8.92 -5.40
N LYS A 38 -3.83 8.32 -4.68
CA LYS A 38 -4.49 9.01 -3.59
C LYS A 38 -3.50 9.41 -2.51
N ILE A 39 -2.60 8.50 -2.16
CA ILE A 39 -1.59 8.78 -1.15
C ILE A 39 -0.60 9.81 -1.64
N GLN A 40 -0.24 9.76 -2.93
CA GLN A 40 0.62 10.79 -3.49
C GLN A 40 0.03 12.18 -3.32
N LYS A 41 -1.28 12.30 -3.56
CA LYS A 41 -1.95 13.58 -3.39
C LYS A 41 -1.94 14.04 -1.94
N ILE A 42 -2.11 13.09 -1.03
CA ILE A 42 -2.07 13.42 0.39
C ILE A 42 -0.70 13.97 0.78
N ILE A 43 0.35 13.31 0.30
CA ILE A 43 1.72 13.73 0.61
C ILE A 43 2.02 15.11 0.02
N ALA A 44 1.54 15.35 -1.19
CA ALA A 44 1.82 16.59 -1.91
C ALA A 44 0.99 17.76 -1.41
N SER A 45 -0.08 17.50 -0.67
CA SER A 45 -0.98 18.56 -0.21
C SER A 45 -0.52 19.11 1.13
N PRO A 46 -0.90 20.34 1.44
CA PRO A 46 -0.61 20.86 2.78
C PRO A 46 -1.24 19.96 3.83
N SER A 47 -0.48 19.68 4.84
CA SER A 47 -0.92 18.81 5.91
C SER A 47 -1.88 19.53 6.83
N THR A 48 -2.97 18.87 7.19
CA THR A 48 -3.95 19.43 8.10
C THR A 48 -4.04 18.68 9.42
N GLY A 49 -3.27 17.59 9.56
CA GLY A 49 -3.36 16.76 10.76
C GLY A 49 -4.61 15.91 10.78
N ARG A 50 -5.13 15.57 9.60
CA ARG A 50 -6.33 14.77 9.48
C ARG A 50 -6.00 13.29 9.50
N LEU A 51 -6.85 12.51 10.13
CA LEU A 51 -6.68 11.07 10.16
C LEU A 51 -7.12 10.46 8.84
N ILE A 52 -6.24 9.67 8.26
CA ILE A 52 -6.52 8.93 7.02
C ILE A 52 -6.67 7.47 7.38
N GLU A 53 -7.73 6.85 6.89
CA GLU A 53 -8.03 5.47 7.22
C GLU A 53 -7.98 4.61 5.97
N PHE A 54 -7.33 3.47 6.07
CA PHE A 54 -7.22 2.53 4.96
C PHE A 54 -7.82 1.19 5.38
N THR A 55 -8.43 0.52 4.41
CA THR A 55 -8.97 -0.82 4.63
C THR A 55 -8.32 -1.77 3.64
N PRO A 56 -7.06 -2.14 3.88
CA PRO A 56 -6.35 -3.00 2.95
C PRO A 56 -6.80 -4.45 3.07
N LYS A 57 -6.30 -5.26 2.17
CA LYS A 57 -6.45 -6.69 2.24
C LYS A 57 -5.21 -7.31 2.88
N GLY A 58 -5.31 -8.59 3.21
CA GLY A 58 -4.18 -9.31 3.77
C GLY A 58 -4.17 -9.25 5.27
N PRO A 59 -3.00 -9.35 5.89
CA PRO A 59 -2.94 -9.45 7.35
C PRO A 59 -3.36 -8.17 8.06
N ILE A 60 -3.13 -7.02 7.46
CA ILE A 60 -3.56 -5.77 8.08
C ILE A 60 -4.96 -5.47 7.58
N LYS A 61 -5.90 -5.39 8.51
CA LYS A 61 -7.30 -5.16 8.14
C LYS A 61 -7.66 -3.69 8.10
N PHE A 62 -7.11 -2.92 9.02
CA PHE A 62 -7.36 -1.49 9.10
C PHE A 62 -6.04 -0.81 9.43
N PHE A 63 -5.83 0.34 8.84
CA PHE A 63 -4.64 1.12 9.13
C PHE A 63 -5.02 2.59 9.10
N SER A 64 -4.71 3.28 10.18
CA SER A 64 -5.03 4.70 10.29
C SER A 64 -3.77 5.47 10.60
N VAL A 65 -3.63 6.62 9.97
CA VAL A 65 -2.43 7.43 10.16
C VAL A 65 -2.80 8.88 9.90
N LEU A 66 -2.11 9.79 10.56
CA LEU A 66 -2.30 11.21 10.29
C LEU A 66 -1.64 11.56 8.97
N ASP A 67 -2.27 12.46 8.23
CA ASP A 67 -1.78 12.80 6.90
C ASP A 67 -0.36 13.38 6.93
N ASN A 68 0.00 14.06 8.02
CA ASN A 68 1.32 14.67 8.13
C ASN A 68 2.39 13.68 8.61
N GLN A 69 2.05 12.43 8.83
CA GLN A 69 3.01 11.43 9.25
C GLN A 69 3.49 10.57 8.10
N ILE A 70 2.87 10.65 6.94
CA ILE A 70 3.30 9.87 5.77
C ILE A 70 4.36 10.68 5.05
N SER A 71 5.57 10.11 4.95
CA SER A 71 6.68 10.82 4.29
C SER A 71 6.87 10.38 2.85
N ALA A 72 6.50 9.15 2.51
CA ALA A 72 6.67 8.65 1.16
C ALA A 72 5.79 7.45 0.94
N VAL A 73 5.56 7.12 -0.31
CA VAL A 73 4.83 5.91 -0.68
C VAL A 73 5.53 5.29 -1.88
N ALA A 74 5.60 3.96 -1.88
CA ALA A 74 6.15 3.21 -3.00
C ALA A 74 5.21 2.07 -3.32
N MET A 75 5.23 1.64 -4.57
CA MET A 75 4.46 0.48 -4.98
C MET A 75 5.41 -0.59 -5.46
N GLN A 76 5.21 -1.80 -4.97
CA GLN A 76 6.07 -2.93 -5.29
C GLN A 76 5.20 -4.05 -5.83
N GLU A 77 5.64 -4.65 -6.92
CA GLU A 77 4.95 -5.82 -7.44
C GLU A 77 5.62 -7.05 -6.91
N GLU A 78 4.80 -7.97 -6.44
CA GLU A 78 5.30 -9.23 -5.90
C GLU A 78 4.68 -10.37 -6.69
N ALA A 79 5.51 -11.33 -7.05
CA ALA A 79 5.02 -12.53 -7.71
C ALA A 79 4.52 -13.49 -6.64
N VAL A 80 3.32 -13.99 -6.85
CA VAL A 80 2.70 -14.92 -5.91
C VAL A 80 2.37 -16.19 -6.65
N MET A 81 2.85 -17.29 -6.15
CA MET A 81 2.56 -18.59 -6.75
C MET A 81 1.22 -19.07 -6.25
N LYS A 82 0.47 -19.62 -7.17
CA LYS A 82 -0.84 -20.19 -6.82
C LYS A 82 -0.77 -21.69 -6.84
#